data_453da434d1ef09c88c31a6bc1b362f25
#
_entry.id   453da434d1ef09c88c31a6bc1b362f25
#
_cell.length_a   1.000
_cell.length_b   1.000
_cell.length_c   1.000
_cell.angle_alpha   90.00
_cell.angle_beta   90.00
_cell.angle_gamma   90.00
#
_symmetry.space_group_name_H-M   'P 1'
#
loop_
_entity.id
_entity.type
_entity.pdbx_description
1 polymer ?
#
loop_
_entity_poly.entity_id
_entity_poly.type
_entity_poly.pdbx_seq_one_letter_code
_entity_poly.pdbx_strand_id
1 'polypeptide(L)'
;MGERIAMIVASKLVKIIEKNASTIAERWVDDVSTLPYTRSYWNIPREELQERAESVCSRMGYFLGKRLPREKLASFYKRLGQVRREQGVAVEEVIMALMVLKRHIWLFILQEGFLTINLELYQALELNNRVVLYFDRAIYYVAQSYSAEDDREEGMQLGE
;
A
#
# COMPACT_ATOMS: atom_id res chain seq x y z
N MET A 1 12.16 -11.75 25.70
CA MET A 1 12.09 -10.35 26.14
C MET A 1 12.26 -9.36 24.98
N GLY A 2 13.19 -9.57 24.08
CA GLY A 2 13.38 -8.74 22.88
C GLY A 2 12.18 -8.71 21.92
N GLU A 3 11.53 -9.83 21.67
CA GLU A 3 10.34 -9.91 20.80
C GLU A 3 9.13 -9.15 21.35
N ARG A 4 8.91 -9.13 22.66
CA ARG A 4 7.82 -8.37 23.28
C ARG A 4 8.04 -6.88 23.21
N ILE A 5 9.27 -6.41 23.41
CA ILE A 5 9.63 -4.97 23.34
C ILE A 5 9.53 -4.51 21.88
N ALA A 6 10.03 -5.29 20.92
CA ALA A 6 9.90 -5.01 19.49
C ALA A 6 8.42 -4.95 19.06
N MET A 7 7.56 -5.84 19.58
CA MET A 7 6.12 -5.83 19.33
C MET A 7 5.41 -4.58 19.89
N ILE A 8 5.80 -4.10 21.07
CA ILE A 8 5.17 -2.94 21.72
C ILE A 8 5.47 -1.65 20.96
N VAL A 9 6.63 -1.51 20.40
CA VAL A 9 7.06 -0.24 19.75
C VAL A 9 6.77 -0.26 18.25
N ALA A 10 6.81 -1.41 17.59
CA ALA A 10 6.19 -1.55 16.28
C ALA A 10 4.70 -1.15 16.36
N SER A 11 4.01 -1.52 17.45
CA SER A 11 2.64 -1.07 17.75
C SER A 11 2.52 0.44 17.90
N LYS A 12 3.48 1.13 18.52
CA LYS A 12 3.49 2.60 18.64
C LYS A 12 3.60 3.28 17.29
N LEU A 13 4.53 2.84 16.44
CA LEU A 13 4.72 3.40 15.10
C LEU A 13 3.51 3.11 14.19
N VAL A 14 2.93 1.91 14.29
CA VAL A 14 1.69 1.57 13.59
C VAL A 14 0.55 2.49 14.00
N LYS A 15 0.37 2.77 15.28
CA LYS A 15 -0.65 3.72 15.75
C LYS A 15 -0.43 5.15 15.25
N ILE A 16 0.81 5.58 15.12
CA ILE A 16 1.15 6.87 14.52
C ILE A 16 0.70 6.92 13.06
N ILE A 17 0.96 5.88 12.29
CA ILE A 17 0.51 5.76 10.89
C ILE A 17 -1.03 5.79 10.84
N GLU A 18 -1.69 4.99 11.65
CA GLU A 18 -3.15 4.89 11.67
C GLU A 18 -3.82 6.22 12.04
N LYS A 19 -3.30 6.92 13.05
CA LYS A 19 -3.81 8.22 13.47
C LYS A 19 -3.62 9.33 12.44
N ASN A 20 -2.61 9.21 11.61
CA ASN A 20 -2.26 10.21 10.60
C ASN A 20 -2.57 9.73 9.16
N ALA A 21 -3.45 8.74 9.04
CA ALA A 21 -3.83 8.15 7.76
C ALA A 21 -4.30 9.19 6.75
N SER A 22 -5.12 10.14 7.17
CA SER A 22 -5.61 11.22 6.31
C SER A 22 -4.49 12.10 5.76
N THR A 23 -3.54 12.51 6.61
CA THR A 23 -2.40 13.33 6.19
C THR A 23 -1.47 12.58 5.24
N ILE A 24 -1.18 11.32 5.52
CA ILE A 24 -0.35 10.48 4.65
C ILE A 24 -1.04 10.28 3.29
N ALA A 25 -2.33 9.99 3.30
CA ALA A 25 -3.13 9.83 2.10
C ALA A 25 -3.18 11.10 1.25
N GLU A 26 -3.37 12.27 1.86
CA GLU A 26 -3.37 13.56 1.16
C GLU A 26 -2.04 13.83 0.45
N ARG A 27 -0.91 13.63 1.12
CA ARG A 27 0.43 13.77 0.53
C ARG A 27 0.65 12.79 -0.63
N TRP A 28 0.16 11.58 -0.48
CA TRP A 28 0.22 10.58 -1.55
C TRP A 28 -0.63 10.98 -2.76
N VAL A 29 -1.86 11.45 -2.54
CA VAL A 29 -2.74 11.92 -3.63
C VAL A 29 -2.10 13.07 -4.38
N ASP A 30 -1.49 14.02 -3.69
CA ASP A 30 -0.78 15.14 -4.31
C ASP A 30 0.32 14.63 -5.26
N ASP A 31 1.09 13.62 -4.86
CA ASP A 31 2.13 13.06 -5.69
C ASP A 31 1.59 12.26 -6.88
N VAL A 32 0.68 11.30 -6.68
CA VAL A 32 0.18 10.47 -7.79
C VAL A 32 -0.64 11.26 -8.81
N SER A 33 -1.16 12.42 -8.40
CA SER A 33 -1.90 13.32 -9.27
C SER A 33 -1.00 14.25 -10.10
N THR A 34 0.31 14.22 -9.91
CA THR A 34 1.28 15.08 -10.59
C THR A 34 2.47 14.35 -11.19
N LEU A 35 2.80 13.15 -10.68
CA LEU A 35 3.93 12.36 -11.16
C LEU A 35 3.67 11.85 -12.59
N PRO A 36 4.67 11.96 -13.49
CA PRO A 36 4.53 11.48 -14.88
C PRO A 36 4.39 9.95 -14.98
N TYR A 37 4.81 9.23 -13.93
CA TYR A 37 4.72 7.76 -13.85
C TYR A 37 3.35 7.23 -13.43
N THR A 38 2.41 8.11 -13.09
CA THR A 38 1.05 7.78 -12.63
C THR A 38 -0.01 8.62 -13.35
N ARG A 39 0.19 8.88 -14.64
CA ARG A 39 -0.69 9.75 -15.43
C ARG A 39 -2.15 9.36 -15.43
N SER A 40 -2.44 8.08 -15.47
CA SER A 40 -3.83 7.59 -15.45
C SER A 40 -4.55 7.91 -14.14
N TYR A 41 -3.80 8.08 -13.05
CA TYR A 41 -4.35 8.51 -11.76
C TYR A 41 -4.86 9.95 -11.77
N TRP A 42 -4.38 10.79 -12.67
CA TRP A 42 -4.80 12.19 -12.76
C TRP A 42 -6.29 12.34 -13.13
N ASN A 43 -6.86 11.32 -13.76
CA ASN A 43 -8.27 11.29 -14.16
C ASN A 43 -9.18 10.61 -13.13
N ILE A 44 -8.62 10.04 -12.07
CA ILE A 44 -9.39 9.43 -10.99
C ILE A 44 -9.78 10.52 -9.99
N PRO A 45 -11.05 10.58 -9.55
CA PRO A 45 -11.48 11.57 -8.56
C PRO A 45 -10.60 11.55 -7.30
N ARG A 46 -10.22 12.75 -6.85
CA ARG A 46 -9.35 12.91 -5.69
C ARG A 46 -9.91 12.23 -4.44
N GLU A 47 -11.21 12.32 -4.25
CA GLU A 47 -11.92 11.72 -3.12
C GLU A 47 -11.80 10.20 -3.11
N GLU A 48 -11.89 9.57 -4.26
CA GLU A 48 -11.72 8.11 -4.39
C GLU A 48 -10.29 7.68 -4.02
N LEU A 49 -9.28 8.40 -4.52
CA LEU A 49 -7.88 8.15 -4.20
C LEU A 49 -7.59 8.35 -2.70
N GLN A 50 -8.11 9.45 -2.15
CA GLN A 50 -7.97 9.77 -0.72
C GLN A 50 -8.56 8.67 0.16
N GLU A 51 -9.78 8.26 -0.11
CA GLU A 51 -10.47 7.21 0.65
C GLU A 51 -9.71 5.88 0.60
N ARG A 52 -9.19 5.51 -0.55
CA ARG A 52 -8.43 4.27 -0.73
C ARG A 52 -7.12 4.26 0.07
N ALA A 53 -6.32 5.30 -0.05
CA ALA A 53 -5.06 5.41 0.68
C ALA A 53 -5.29 5.52 2.18
N GLU A 54 -6.27 6.30 2.60
CA GLU A 54 -6.66 6.44 4.00
C GLU A 54 -7.14 5.11 4.59
N SER A 55 -7.92 4.34 3.84
CA SER A 55 -8.37 3.00 4.24
C SER A 55 -7.19 2.03 4.48
N VAL A 56 -6.14 2.09 3.67
CA VAL A 56 -4.94 1.28 3.87
C VAL A 56 -4.18 1.74 5.12
N CYS A 57 -3.91 3.02 5.25
CA CYS A 57 -3.12 3.56 6.35
C CYS A 57 -3.84 3.44 7.70
N SER A 58 -5.15 3.69 7.75
CA SER A 58 -5.93 3.61 8.99
C SER A 58 -6.08 2.19 9.55
N ARG A 59 -5.89 1.18 8.70
CA ARG A 59 -5.96 -0.24 9.07
C ARG A 59 -4.60 -0.94 9.01
N MET A 60 -3.51 -0.18 9.08
CA MET A 60 -2.18 -0.73 8.91
C MET A 60 -1.86 -1.84 9.93
N GLY A 61 -2.27 -1.68 11.19
CA GLY A 61 -2.10 -2.70 12.22
C GLY A 61 -2.80 -4.02 11.89
N TYR A 62 -3.98 -3.95 11.30
CA TYR A 62 -4.70 -5.13 10.83
C TYR A 62 -3.95 -5.82 9.68
N PHE A 63 -3.51 -5.05 8.69
CA PHE A 63 -2.80 -5.59 7.54
C PHE A 63 -1.41 -6.16 7.88
N LEU A 64 -0.71 -5.58 8.85
CA LEU A 64 0.60 -6.05 9.29
C LEU A 64 0.52 -7.15 10.37
N GLY A 65 -0.67 -7.43 10.87
CA GLY A 65 -0.90 -8.44 11.89
C GLY A 65 -0.61 -9.86 11.38
N LYS A 66 -0.02 -10.70 12.26
CA LYS A 66 0.29 -12.10 11.95
C LYS A 66 -0.96 -12.96 11.67
N ARG A 67 -2.14 -12.47 12.03
CA ARG A 67 -3.41 -13.19 11.92
C ARG A 67 -4.20 -12.89 10.65
N LEU A 68 -3.72 -11.98 9.81
CA LEU A 68 -4.40 -11.71 8.55
C LEU A 68 -4.26 -12.91 7.61
N PRO A 69 -5.35 -13.59 7.22
CA PRO A 69 -5.29 -14.67 6.26
C PRO A 69 -4.76 -14.16 4.92
N ARG A 70 -3.86 -14.96 4.33
CA ARG A 70 -3.25 -14.64 3.04
C ARG A 70 -4.30 -14.40 1.95
N GLU A 71 -5.41 -15.14 2.00
CA GLU A 71 -6.53 -15.04 1.06
C GLU A 71 -7.25 -13.68 1.13
N LYS A 72 -7.37 -13.10 2.32
CA LYS A 72 -7.99 -11.76 2.49
C LYS A 72 -7.14 -10.66 1.87
N LEU A 73 -5.83 -10.72 2.06
CA LEU A 73 -4.90 -9.78 1.44
C LEU A 73 -4.91 -9.95 -0.08
N ALA A 74 -4.86 -11.18 -0.56
CA ALA A 74 -4.93 -11.49 -1.99
C ALA A 74 -6.22 -10.95 -2.61
N SER A 75 -7.38 -11.22 -1.99
CA SER A 75 -8.68 -10.75 -2.49
C SER A 75 -8.76 -9.23 -2.54
N PHE A 76 -8.28 -8.54 -1.52
CA PHE A 76 -8.29 -7.08 -1.45
C PHE A 76 -7.48 -6.46 -2.61
N TYR A 77 -6.25 -6.92 -2.83
CA TYR A 77 -5.40 -6.35 -3.86
C TYR A 77 -5.71 -6.83 -5.28
N LYS A 78 -6.22 -8.03 -5.45
CA LYS A 78 -6.77 -8.48 -6.75
C LYS A 78 -7.97 -7.63 -7.16
N ARG A 79 -8.86 -7.32 -6.21
CA ARG A 79 -9.99 -6.42 -6.47
C ARG A 79 -9.53 -5.00 -6.81
N LEU A 80 -8.53 -4.48 -6.09
CA LEU A 80 -7.93 -3.18 -6.44
C LEU A 80 -7.39 -3.18 -7.87
N GLY A 81 -6.64 -4.21 -8.24
CA GLY A 81 -6.11 -4.36 -9.59
C GLY A 81 -7.21 -4.39 -10.66
N GLN A 82 -8.29 -5.14 -10.43
CA GLN A 82 -9.44 -5.20 -11.33
C GLN A 82 -10.09 -3.82 -11.51
N VAL A 83 -10.36 -3.11 -10.42
CA VAL A 83 -10.95 -1.76 -10.47
C VAL A 83 -10.06 -0.81 -11.25
N ARG A 84 -8.75 -0.82 -11.01
CA ARG A 84 -7.81 0.05 -11.73
C ARG A 84 -7.73 -0.32 -13.22
N ARG A 85 -7.74 -1.59 -13.55
CA ARG A 85 -7.78 -2.04 -14.93
C ARG A 85 -9.05 -1.56 -15.66
N GLU A 86 -10.21 -1.69 -15.04
CA GLU A 86 -11.48 -1.17 -15.57
C GLU A 86 -11.46 0.35 -15.77
N GLN A 87 -10.70 1.08 -14.97
CA GLN A 87 -10.45 2.52 -15.12
C GLN A 87 -9.41 2.85 -16.20
N GLY A 88 -8.85 1.85 -16.89
CA GLY A 88 -7.85 2.04 -17.92
C GLY A 88 -6.43 2.34 -17.39
N VAL A 89 -6.15 2.03 -16.13
CA VAL A 89 -4.84 2.22 -15.52
C VAL A 89 -3.93 1.04 -15.86
N ALA A 90 -2.74 1.33 -16.41
CA ALA A 90 -1.74 0.31 -16.67
C ALA A 90 -1.16 -0.27 -15.36
N VAL A 91 -0.78 -1.55 -15.37
CA VAL A 91 -0.29 -2.24 -14.17
C VAL A 91 0.93 -1.58 -13.56
N GLU A 92 1.85 -1.09 -14.38
CA GLU A 92 3.04 -0.36 -13.90
C GLU A 92 2.71 0.93 -13.15
N GLU A 93 1.63 1.60 -13.50
CA GLU A 93 1.17 2.80 -12.79
C GLU A 93 0.57 2.45 -11.43
N VAL A 94 -0.16 1.33 -11.33
CA VAL A 94 -0.68 0.83 -10.04
C VAL A 94 0.47 0.42 -9.12
N ILE A 95 1.47 -0.26 -9.65
CA ILE A 95 2.68 -0.65 -8.92
C ILE A 95 3.42 0.59 -8.42
N MET A 96 3.60 1.59 -9.27
CA MET A 96 4.24 2.85 -8.89
C MET A 96 3.47 3.59 -7.80
N ALA A 97 2.15 3.65 -7.90
CA ALA A 97 1.29 4.26 -6.88
C ALA A 97 1.44 3.58 -5.51
N LEU A 98 1.54 2.25 -5.46
CA LEU A 98 1.80 1.51 -4.23
C LEU A 98 3.20 1.77 -3.66
N MET A 99 4.22 1.86 -4.52
CA MET A 99 5.58 2.22 -4.10
C MET A 99 5.63 3.64 -3.51
N VAL A 100 4.91 4.59 -4.11
CA VAL A 100 4.80 5.96 -3.61
C VAL A 100 4.07 6.00 -2.27
N LEU A 101 3.03 5.19 -2.06
CA LEU A 101 2.34 5.11 -0.76
C LEU A 101 3.27 4.58 0.34
N LYS A 102 3.99 3.50 0.07
CA LYS A 102 5.01 2.97 0.97
C LYS A 102 6.03 4.04 1.36
N ARG A 103 6.49 4.81 0.39
CA ARG A 103 7.43 5.92 0.62
C ARG A 103 6.84 7.00 1.51
N HIS A 104 5.60 7.42 1.29
CA HIS A 104 4.94 8.46 2.11
C HIS A 104 4.74 8.04 3.56
N ILE A 105 4.48 6.77 3.82
CA ILE A 105 4.43 6.23 5.19
C ILE A 105 5.75 6.50 5.92
N TRP A 106 6.88 6.16 5.29
CA TRP A 106 8.20 6.36 5.90
C TRP A 106 8.63 7.81 5.94
N LEU A 107 8.35 8.60 4.91
CA LEU A 107 8.64 10.03 4.92
C LEU A 107 7.89 10.74 6.06
N PHE A 108 6.65 10.34 6.31
CA PHE A 108 5.88 10.88 7.43
C PHE A 108 6.56 10.60 8.77
N ILE A 109 6.95 9.36 9.04
CA ILE A 109 7.63 8.98 10.28
C ILE A 109 8.95 9.74 10.44
N LEU A 110 9.74 9.88 9.38
CA LEU A 110 11.03 10.57 9.42
C LEU A 110 10.88 12.09 9.59
N GLN A 111 9.93 12.71 8.88
CA GLN A 111 9.74 14.16 8.91
C GLN A 111 9.15 14.68 10.21
N GLU A 112 8.27 13.90 10.83
CA GLU A 112 7.65 14.27 12.09
C GLU A 112 8.54 13.98 13.33
N GLY A 113 9.75 13.44 13.12
CA GLY A 113 10.76 13.27 14.18
C GLY A 113 10.40 12.25 15.27
N PHE A 114 9.64 11.22 14.92
CA PHE A 114 9.24 10.17 15.87
C PHE A 114 10.38 9.24 16.27
N LEU A 115 11.52 9.29 15.60
CA LEU A 115 12.68 8.43 15.84
C LEU A 115 13.77 9.26 16.53
N THR A 116 13.83 9.22 17.83
CA THR A 116 14.75 10.06 18.63
C THR A 116 15.82 9.28 19.38
N ILE A 117 15.65 7.98 19.55
CA ILE A 117 16.59 7.10 20.27
C ILE A 117 16.93 5.84 19.46
N ASN A 118 18.08 5.22 19.78
CA ASN A 118 18.57 4.03 19.08
C ASN A 118 17.57 2.86 19.10
N LEU A 119 16.84 2.67 20.18
CA LEU A 119 15.82 1.63 20.29
C LEU A 119 14.68 1.86 19.28
N GLU A 120 14.23 3.10 19.15
CA GLU A 120 13.18 3.47 18.19
C GLU A 120 13.65 3.25 16.76
N LEU A 121 14.91 3.53 16.46
CA LEU A 121 15.49 3.25 15.14
C LEU A 121 15.50 1.75 14.82
N TYR A 122 15.91 0.92 15.79
CA TYR A 122 15.89 -0.55 15.61
C TYR A 122 14.47 -1.07 15.36
N GLN A 123 13.51 -0.55 16.08
CA GLN A 123 12.10 -0.91 15.95
C GLN A 123 11.50 -0.42 14.62
N ALA A 124 11.93 0.74 14.15
CA ALA A 124 11.57 1.23 12.82
C ALA A 124 12.10 0.30 11.71
N LEU A 125 13.31 -0.22 11.85
CA LEU A 125 13.87 -1.20 10.90
C LEU A 125 13.07 -2.52 10.89
N GLU A 126 12.64 -3.00 12.04
CA GLU A 126 11.77 -4.19 12.12
C GLU A 126 10.41 -3.94 11.48
N LEU A 127 9.78 -2.80 11.78
CA LEU A 127 8.54 -2.38 11.14
C LEU A 127 8.72 -2.24 9.63
N ASN A 128 9.85 -1.68 9.19
CA ASN A 128 10.17 -1.57 7.77
C ASN A 128 10.12 -2.92 7.06
N ASN A 129 10.70 -3.95 7.65
CA ASN A 129 10.66 -5.30 7.07
C ASN A 129 9.23 -5.81 6.87
N ARG A 130 8.33 -5.53 7.80
CA ARG A 130 6.92 -5.92 7.70
C ARG A 130 6.17 -5.09 6.65
N VAL A 131 6.41 -3.79 6.62
CA VAL A 131 5.80 -2.88 5.63
C VAL A 131 6.28 -3.22 4.22
N VAL A 132 7.56 -3.46 4.02
CA VAL A 132 8.11 -3.89 2.73
C VAL A 132 7.47 -5.20 2.28
N LEU A 133 7.40 -6.21 3.14
CA LEU A 133 6.77 -7.49 2.81
C LEU A 133 5.28 -7.33 2.46
N TYR A 134 4.56 -6.48 3.18
CA TYR A 134 3.17 -6.18 2.88
C TYR A 134 2.99 -5.58 1.47
N PHE A 135 3.75 -4.55 1.15
CA PHE A 135 3.67 -3.91 -0.17
C PHE A 135 4.17 -4.81 -1.30
N ASP A 136 5.19 -5.63 -1.07
CA ASP A 136 5.66 -6.61 -2.06
C ASP A 136 4.56 -7.63 -2.39
N ARG A 137 3.83 -8.10 -1.40
CA ARG A 137 2.66 -8.97 -1.60
C ARG A 137 1.51 -8.26 -2.29
N ALA A 138 1.24 -7.01 -1.92
CA ALA A 138 0.23 -6.18 -2.57
C ALA A 138 0.52 -6.02 -4.07
N ILE A 139 1.75 -5.69 -4.41
CA ILE A 139 2.23 -5.55 -5.79
C ILE A 139 2.08 -6.88 -6.54
N TYR A 140 2.48 -7.99 -5.93
CA TYR A 140 2.33 -9.32 -6.53
C TYR A 140 0.86 -9.63 -6.88
N TYR A 141 -0.07 -9.41 -5.95
CA TYR A 141 -1.48 -9.71 -6.20
C TYR A 141 -2.12 -8.76 -7.22
N VAL A 142 -1.73 -7.49 -7.23
CA VAL A 142 -2.15 -6.56 -8.29
C VAL A 142 -1.66 -7.03 -9.65
N ALA A 143 -0.39 -7.36 -9.80
CA ALA A 143 0.18 -7.85 -11.05
C ALA A 143 -0.50 -9.15 -11.51
N GLN A 144 -0.76 -10.07 -10.57
CA GLN A 144 -1.45 -11.32 -10.86
C GLN A 144 -2.88 -11.09 -11.37
N SER A 145 -3.60 -10.08 -10.86
CA SER A 145 -4.95 -9.77 -11.32
C SER A 145 -4.98 -9.31 -12.79
N TYR A 146 -3.97 -8.58 -13.23
CA TYR A 146 -3.85 -8.16 -14.63
C TYR A 146 -3.55 -9.35 -15.56
N SER A 147 -2.62 -10.22 -15.19
CA SER A 147 -2.27 -11.40 -15.99
C SER A 147 -3.43 -12.38 -16.14
N ALA A 148 -4.21 -12.62 -15.10
CA ALA A 148 -5.35 -13.54 -15.12
C ALA A 148 -6.48 -13.08 -16.05
N GLU A 149 -6.61 -11.77 -16.27
CA GLU A 149 -7.59 -11.22 -17.21
C GLU A 149 -7.10 -11.26 -18.65
N ASP A 150 -5.79 -11.05 -18.89
CA ASP A 150 -5.19 -11.20 -20.21
C ASP A 150 -5.38 -12.62 -20.73
N ASP A 151 -5.15 -13.65 -19.92
CA ASP A 151 -5.39 -15.05 -20.26
C ASP A 151 -6.86 -15.34 -20.62
N ARG A 152 -7.82 -14.65 -20.02
CA ARG A 152 -9.25 -14.80 -20.33
C ARG A 152 -9.63 -14.14 -21.64
N GLU A 153 -9.09 -12.96 -21.92
CA GLU A 153 -9.34 -12.24 -23.19
C GLU A 153 -8.74 -12.99 -24.37
N GLU A 154 -7.52 -13.54 -24.24
CA GLU A 154 -6.91 -14.40 -25.27
C GLU A 154 -7.69 -15.69 -25.48
N GLY A 155 -8.17 -16.33 -24.41
CA GLY A 155 -8.99 -17.54 -24.49
C GLY A 155 -10.33 -17.33 -25.17
N MET A 156 -10.94 -16.13 -25.07
CA MET A 156 -12.19 -15.77 -25.75
C MET A 156 -11.99 -15.49 -27.25
N GLN A 157 -10.83 -14.94 -27.63
CA GLN A 157 -10.52 -14.66 -29.03
C GLN A 157 -10.15 -15.92 -29.85
N LEU A 158 -9.73 -17.00 -29.20
CA LEU A 158 -9.39 -18.27 -29.81
C LEU A 158 -10.59 -19.23 -29.89
N GLY A 159 -11.74 -18.85 -29.34
CA GLY A 159 -12.98 -19.65 -29.29
C GLY A 159 -14.04 -19.29 -30.36
N GLU A 160 -13.75 -18.35 -31.28
CA GLU A 160 -14.55 -18.04 -32.47
C GLU A 160 -13.89 -18.65 -33.71
#